data_b6d219779bcc3591d472a20e6b86406e
#
_entry.id   b6d219779bcc3591d472a20e6b86406e
#
_cell.length_a   1.000
_cell.length_b   1.000
_cell.length_c   1.000
_cell.angle_alpha   90.00
_cell.angle_beta   90.00
_cell.angle_gamma   90.00
#
_symmetry.space_group_name_H-M   'P 1'
#
loop_
_entity.id
_entity.type
_entity.pdbx_description
1 polymer ?
#
loop_
_entity_poly.entity_id
_entity_poly.type
_entity_poly.pdbx_seq_one_letter_code
_entity_poly.pdbx_strand_id
1 'polypeptide(L)'
;RPCYSGGIKKAFRDDAMDPMQKTFDRAAEDLGNSVHLEHVNVAIPDQRLAQLFYAAGLGLTRDPYLQVMDDNMWMNAGRSQFHLPTGKAQVLRGKTGIVIEGREALLNRLKTVQPKLADTKFGFAEHNDYVEATCPWGNRVRLHEPDATRFGRIVLGIPYVEFDVPVGTAKGIAKFYEQMIGTPATVVNGDGTTAKVTVGKTQYLLFRETDAPQPDYDEHHVQIYVSSFSGPHQRLGERGLVNREDNQYQYRFRDIVDLDTGKHLFTIEHEVRSLTHPMFLRPLVNRNPTQTARNYAQGHDAAVWAMDPQHFDDQQLRRRAM
;
A
#
# COMPACT_ATOMS: atom_id res chain seq x y z
N ARG A 1 -5.85 -66.87 -44.66
CA ARG A 1 -5.21 -65.54 -44.51
C ARG A 1 -4.91 -65.36 -43.03
N PRO A 2 -3.67 -65.17 -42.58
CA PRO A 2 -3.35 -65.00 -41.18
C PRO A 2 -3.35 -63.51 -40.77
N CYS A 3 -3.88 -63.24 -39.59
CA CYS A 3 -3.83 -61.95 -38.93
C CYS A 3 -2.45 -61.72 -38.29
N TYR A 4 -1.79 -60.65 -38.63
CA TYR A 4 -0.57 -60.18 -37.94
C TYR A 4 -0.99 -59.32 -36.72
N SER A 5 -0.68 -59.83 -35.53
CA SER A 5 -0.70 -59.03 -34.28
C SER A 5 0.73 -58.54 -34.03
N GLY A 6 1.01 -57.32 -34.43
CA GLY A 6 2.25 -56.64 -34.11
C GLY A 6 2.09 -55.77 -32.87
N GLY A 7 2.50 -56.29 -31.72
CA GLY A 7 2.54 -55.50 -30.47
C GLY A 7 3.74 -54.54 -30.51
N ILE A 8 3.46 -53.24 -30.58
CA ILE A 8 4.48 -52.20 -30.39
C ILE A 8 4.71 -52.06 -28.90
N LYS A 9 5.78 -52.64 -28.41
CA LYS A 9 6.33 -52.31 -27.09
C LYS A 9 6.94 -50.92 -27.17
N LYS A 10 6.19 -49.89 -26.67
CA LYS A 10 6.78 -48.59 -26.35
C LYS A 10 7.76 -48.81 -25.20
N ALA A 11 9.06 -48.76 -25.52
CA ALA A 11 10.10 -48.61 -24.51
C ALA A 11 9.86 -47.22 -23.88
N PHE A 12 9.49 -47.22 -22.61
CA PHE A 12 9.66 -46.03 -21.77
C PHE A 12 11.14 -45.80 -21.66
N ARG A 13 11.67 -44.78 -22.30
CA ARG A 13 12.99 -44.25 -21.98
C ARG A 13 12.86 -43.69 -20.57
N ASP A 14 13.64 -44.24 -19.64
CA ASP A 14 14.05 -43.55 -18.44
C ASP A 14 14.85 -42.33 -18.89
N ASP A 15 14.16 -41.21 -19.05
CA ASP A 15 14.80 -39.91 -19.20
C ASP A 15 15.53 -39.67 -17.87
N ALA A 16 16.83 -39.89 -17.85
CA ALA A 16 17.72 -39.48 -16.78
C ALA A 16 17.46 -37.99 -16.56
N MET A 17 17.01 -37.61 -15.36
CA MET A 17 16.75 -36.22 -15.00
C MET A 17 17.99 -35.39 -15.32
N ASP A 18 17.78 -34.35 -16.14
CA ASP A 18 18.78 -33.35 -16.48
C ASP A 18 19.39 -32.79 -15.18
N PRO A 19 20.71 -32.89 -14.95
CA PRO A 19 21.32 -32.36 -13.72
C PRO A 19 21.22 -30.84 -13.58
N MET A 20 20.63 -30.14 -14.54
CA MET A 20 20.30 -28.70 -14.47
C MET A 20 18.83 -28.39 -14.15
N GLN A 21 18.05 -29.34 -13.66
CA GLN A 21 16.69 -29.02 -13.24
C GLN A 21 16.74 -28.07 -12.03
N LYS A 22 16.45 -26.79 -12.29
CA LYS A 22 16.37 -25.76 -11.25
C LYS A 22 15.32 -26.19 -10.23
N THR A 23 15.74 -26.35 -8.99
CA THR A 23 14.80 -26.51 -7.87
C THR A 23 14.12 -25.17 -7.62
N PHE A 24 12.79 -25.14 -7.69
CA PHE A 24 12.00 -23.95 -7.39
C PHE A 24 11.50 -24.02 -5.95
N ASP A 25 11.73 -22.97 -5.19
CA ASP A 25 11.09 -22.78 -3.88
C ASP A 25 9.72 -22.13 -4.09
N ARG A 26 8.66 -22.93 -3.99
CA ARG A 26 7.29 -22.45 -4.16
C ARG A 26 6.81 -21.65 -2.96
N ALA A 27 7.30 -21.95 -1.76
CA ALA A 27 6.94 -21.24 -0.55
C ALA A 27 7.45 -19.78 -0.55
N ALA A 28 8.51 -19.49 -1.29
CA ALA A 28 8.99 -18.11 -1.47
C ALA A 28 8.00 -17.18 -2.20
N GLU A 29 6.99 -17.74 -2.87
CA GLU A 29 5.93 -16.96 -3.53
C GLU A 29 4.66 -16.82 -2.70
N ASP A 30 4.62 -17.39 -1.49
CA ASP A 30 3.47 -17.29 -0.59
C ASP A 30 3.40 -15.89 0.04
N LEU A 31 2.29 -15.19 -0.17
CA LEU A 31 2.05 -13.86 0.41
C LEU A 31 1.29 -13.93 1.74
N GLY A 32 0.72 -15.08 2.07
CA GLY A 32 -0.23 -15.20 3.18
C GLY A 32 -1.55 -14.47 2.86
N ASN A 33 -2.20 -13.95 3.91
CA ASN A 33 -3.53 -13.36 3.77
C ASN A 33 -3.54 -11.93 3.23
N SER A 34 -2.52 -11.11 3.53
CA SER A 34 -2.45 -9.72 3.03
C SER A 34 -1.85 -9.70 1.63
N VAL A 35 -2.56 -9.09 0.67
CA VAL A 35 -2.19 -9.15 -0.75
C VAL A 35 -1.80 -7.81 -1.35
N HIS A 36 -2.18 -6.70 -0.70
CA HIS A 36 -1.85 -5.37 -1.20
C HIS A 36 -1.93 -4.30 -0.11
N LEU A 37 -0.89 -3.48 0.00
CA LEU A 37 -0.87 -2.22 0.74
C LEU A 37 -1.30 -1.11 -0.22
N GLU A 38 -2.56 -0.66 -0.11
CA GLU A 38 -3.11 0.32 -1.04
C GLU A 38 -2.71 1.74 -0.66
N HIS A 39 -2.98 2.17 0.59
CA HIS A 39 -2.68 3.55 0.93
C HIS A 39 -2.16 3.79 2.34
N VAL A 40 -1.50 4.93 2.46
CA VAL A 40 -1.18 5.61 3.72
C VAL A 40 -2.08 6.83 3.82
N ASN A 41 -2.85 6.94 4.89
CA ASN A 41 -3.69 8.09 5.18
C ASN A 41 -3.04 9.00 6.20
N VAL A 42 -2.89 10.26 5.82
CA VAL A 42 -2.44 11.34 6.72
C VAL A 42 -3.21 12.63 6.41
N ALA A 43 -3.96 13.14 7.38
CA ALA A 43 -4.64 14.42 7.22
C ALA A 43 -3.63 15.56 7.08
N ILE A 44 -3.98 16.53 6.26
CA ILE A 44 -3.14 17.69 5.95
C ILE A 44 -3.94 18.99 6.04
N PRO A 45 -3.36 20.10 6.53
CA PRO A 45 -4.09 21.36 6.67
C PRO A 45 -4.31 22.13 5.37
N ASP A 46 -3.43 21.94 4.38
CA ASP A 46 -3.44 22.75 3.15
C ASP A 46 -3.20 21.89 1.90
N GLN A 47 -4.23 21.76 1.08
CA GLN A 47 -4.20 20.98 -0.16
C GLN A 47 -3.23 21.56 -1.21
N ARG A 48 -2.98 22.88 -1.22
CA ARG A 48 -2.07 23.52 -2.18
C ARG A 48 -0.62 23.17 -1.86
N LEU A 49 -0.24 23.25 -0.58
CA LEU A 49 1.09 22.83 -0.13
C LEU A 49 1.30 21.33 -0.35
N ALA A 50 0.25 20.51 -0.16
CA ALA A 50 0.31 19.10 -0.46
C ALA A 50 0.54 18.83 -1.96
N GLN A 51 -0.14 19.55 -2.85
CA GLN A 51 0.11 19.45 -4.29
C GLN A 51 1.55 19.85 -4.65
N LEU A 52 2.08 20.91 -4.05
CA LEU A 52 3.47 21.30 -4.28
C LEU A 52 4.44 20.19 -3.88
N PHE A 53 4.21 19.53 -2.74
CA PHE A 53 5.08 18.45 -2.28
C PHE A 53 4.85 17.14 -3.06
N TYR A 54 3.63 16.58 -3.02
CA TYR A 54 3.38 15.23 -3.58
C TYR A 54 3.35 15.21 -5.11
N ALA A 55 2.72 16.20 -5.76
CA ALA A 55 2.63 16.24 -7.22
C ALA A 55 3.85 16.91 -7.86
N ALA A 56 4.12 18.17 -7.56
CA ALA A 56 5.20 18.90 -8.21
C ALA A 56 6.59 18.46 -7.72
N GLY A 57 6.76 18.22 -6.43
CA GLY A 57 8.02 17.82 -5.81
C GLY A 57 8.36 16.36 -6.06
N LEU A 58 7.49 15.43 -5.61
CA LEU A 58 7.74 14.01 -5.79
C LEU A 58 7.45 13.51 -7.21
N GLY A 59 6.57 14.17 -7.95
CA GLY A 59 6.16 13.75 -9.29
C GLY A 59 5.06 12.69 -9.30
N LEU A 60 4.31 12.57 -8.19
CA LEU A 60 3.17 11.67 -8.13
C LEU A 60 1.96 12.26 -8.88
N THR A 61 1.02 11.41 -9.27
CA THR A 61 -0.16 11.83 -10.02
C THR A 61 -1.42 11.81 -9.14
N ARG A 62 -2.31 12.75 -9.39
CA ARG A 62 -3.60 12.78 -8.72
C ARG A 62 -4.49 11.63 -9.19
N ASP A 63 -5.26 11.04 -8.27
CA ASP A 63 -6.20 9.98 -8.60
C ASP A 63 -7.29 10.49 -9.54
N PRO A 64 -7.60 9.79 -10.64
CA PRO A 64 -8.56 10.24 -11.63
C PRO A 64 -10.04 10.03 -11.25
N TYR A 65 -10.33 9.23 -10.21
CA TYR A 65 -11.69 8.94 -9.75
C TYR A 65 -12.10 9.76 -8.54
N LEU A 66 -11.11 10.05 -7.69
CA LEU A 66 -11.35 10.78 -6.47
C LEU A 66 -11.30 12.25 -6.78
N GLN A 67 -12.48 12.81 -6.81
CA GLN A 67 -12.65 14.18 -7.23
C GLN A 67 -11.81 15.14 -6.46
N VAL A 68 -11.49 16.03 -7.22
CA VAL A 68 -10.91 17.31 -7.06
C VAL A 68 -11.75 18.26 -6.21
N MET A 69 -12.19 17.78 -5.05
CA MET A 69 -12.67 18.68 -4.03
C MET A 69 -11.45 19.23 -3.29
N ASP A 70 -11.53 20.46 -2.83
CA ASP A 70 -10.43 21.12 -2.10
C ASP A 70 -10.25 20.58 -0.67
N ASP A 71 -11.01 19.57 -0.30
CA ASP A 71 -11.05 18.97 1.05
C ASP A 71 -10.43 17.57 1.13
N ASN A 72 -10.12 16.96 0.00
CA ASN A 72 -9.57 15.59 0.00
C ASN A 72 -8.79 15.32 -1.29
N MET A 73 -7.56 14.87 -1.14
CA MET A 73 -6.71 14.54 -2.27
C MET A 73 -6.16 13.12 -2.14
N TRP A 74 -6.16 12.41 -3.26
CA TRP A 74 -5.51 11.12 -3.39
C TRP A 74 -4.37 11.22 -4.40
N MET A 75 -3.19 10.76 -4.00
CA MET A 75 -1.99 10.82 -4.83
C MET A 75 -1.51 9.40 -5.12
N ASN A 76 -1.49 9.06 -6.42
CA ASN A 76 -1.07 7.76 -6.89
C ASN A 76 0.46 7.63 -6.87
N ALA A 77 0.96 6.61 -6.18
CA ALA A 77 2.31 6.11 -6.24
C ALA A 77 2.26 4.69 -6.83
N GLY A 78 2.21 4.59 -8.16
CA GLY A 78 1.92 3.32 -8.83
C GLY A 78 0.53 2.81 -8.49
N ARG A 79 0.45 1.60 -7.91
CA ARG A 79 -0.82 1.02 -7.44
C ARG A 79 -1.15 1.34 -5.99
N SER A 80 -0.22 1.95 -5.27
CA SER A 80 -0.44 2.45 -3.91
C SER A 80 -0.70 3.95 -3.93
N GLN A 81 -1.21 4.50 -2.83
CA GLN A 81 -1.65 5.89 -2.78
C GLN A 81 -1.31 6.54 -1.44
N PHE A 82 -1.26 7.87 -1.45
CA PHE A 82 -1.46 8.68 -0.26
C PHE A 82 -2.87 9.21 -0.27
N HIS A 83 -3.61 8.98 0.81
CA HIS A 83 -4.90 9.59 1.06
C HIS A 83 -4.69 10.79 1.99
N LEU A 84 -5.03 11.99 1.52
CA LEU A 84 -4.70 13.27 2.13
C LEU A 84 -5.97 14.11 2.40
N PRO A 85 -6.82 13.72 3.36
CA PRO A 85 -7.97 14.53 3.74
C PRO A 85 -7.53 15.84 4.40
N THR A 86 -8.29 16.91 4.19
CA THR A 86 -8.05 18.18 4.87
C THR A 86 -8.42 18.07 6.34
N GLY A 87 -7.51 18.46 7.22
CA GLY A 87 -7.71 18.40 8.67
C GLY A 87 -6.46 18.85 9.44
N LYS A 88 -6.48 18.62 10.76
CA LYS A 88 -5.28 18.81 11.57
C LYS A 88 -4.17 17.91 11.02
N ALA A 89 -2.95 18.46 10.88
CA ALA A 89 -1.81 17.70 10.37
C ALA A 89 -1.57 16.43 11.19
N GLN A 90 -1.52 15.30 10.48
CA GLN A 90 -1.10 14.01 11.01
C GLN A 90 0.32 13.69 10.57
N VAL A 91 1.10 13.14 11.48
CA VAL A 91 2.50 12.76 11.22
C VAL A 91 2.70 11.31 11.58
N LEU A 92 3.00 10.50 10.57
CA LEU A 92 3.32 9.09 10.74
C LEU A 92 4.51 8.93 11.70
N ARG A 93 4.36 8.08 12.70
CA ARG A 93 5.44 7.72 13.63
C ARG A 93 6.42 6.78 12.95
N GLY A 94 7.22 7.33 12.04
CA GLY A 94 8.10 6.54 11.21
C GLY A 94 8.35 7.21 9.86
N LYS A 95 8.26 6.44 8.78
CA LYS A 95 8.47 6.92 7.41
C LYS A 95 7.84 6.00 6.36
N THR A 96 7.58 6.54 5.18
CA THR A 96 7.10 5.78 4.03
C THR A 96 8.22 5.63 3.00
N GLY A 97 8.50 4.41 2.55
CA GLY A 97 9.36 4.16 1.40
C GLY A 97 8.56 4.32 0.11
N ILE A 98 9.17 4.94 -0.88
CA ILE A 98 8.63 5.07 -2.24
C ILE A 98 9.71 4.64 -3.21
N VAL A 99 9.38 3.77 -4.15
CA VAL A 99 10.22 3.53 -5.34
C VAL A 99 9.78 4.49 -6.42
N ILE A 100 10.72 5.21 -7.00
CA ILE A 100 10.48 6.16 -8.09
C ILE A 100 11.74 6.29 -8.94
N GLU A 101 11.61 6.17 -10.24
CA GLU A 101 12.70 6.25 -11.19
C GLU A 101 13.14 7.70 -11.44
N GLY A 102 14.42 7.90 -11.69
CA GLY A 102 14.98 9.18 -12.14
C GLY A 102 15.37 10.11 -10.99
N ARG A 103 16.35 9.70 -10.19
CA ARG A 103 16.88 10.45 -9.03
C ARG A 103 17.21 11.91 -9.34
N GLU A 104 17.89 12.18 -10.46
CA GLU A 104 18.26 13.53 -10.84
C GLU A 104 17.02 14.40 -11.11
N ALA A 105 16.04 13.87 -11.86
CA ALA A 105 14.78 14.55 -12.12
C ALA A 105 13.99 14.80 -10.83
N LEU A 106 13.98 13.86 -9.90
CA LEU A 106 13.39 14.02 -8.57
C LEU A 106 14.04 15.18 -7.81
N LEU A 107 15.38 15.21 -7.72
CA LEU A 107 16.11 16.27 -7.03
C LEU A 107 15.85 17.64 -7.65
N ASN A 108 15.78 17.73 -8.97
CA ASN A 108 15.44 18.96 -9.68
C ASN A 108 14.02 19.45 -9.35
N ARG A 109 13.05 18.55 -9.26
CA ARG A 109 11.68 18.89 -8.83
C ARG A 109 11.65 19.38 -7.37
N LEU A 110 12.34 18.69 -6.46
CA LEU A 110 12.41 19.09 -5.04
C LEU A 110 13.04 20.47 -4.88
N LYS A 111 14.15 20.76 -5.58
CA LYS A 111 14.78 22.09 -5.63
C LYS A 111 13.82 23.16 -6.19
N THR A 112 13.02 22.83 -7.20
CA THR A 112 12.06 23.75 -7.81
C THR A 112 10.94 24.17 -6.86
N VAL A 113 10.45 23.25 -6.02
CA VAL A 113 9.38 23.56 -5.06
C VAL A 113 9.88 24.15 -3.75
N GLN A 114 11.18 23.99 -3.44
CA GLN A 114 11.77 24.41 -2.17
C GLN A 114 11.49 25.87 -1.79
N PRO A 115 11.63 26.87 -2.69
CA PRO A 115 11.34 28.26 -2.32
C PRO A 115 9.88 28.51 -1.94
N LYS A 116 8.95 27.72 -2.50
CA LYS A 116 7.51 27.83 -2.21
C LYS A 116 7.09 27.10 -0.92
N LEU A 117 7.97 26.28 -0.37
CA LEU A 117 7.76 25.50 0.85
C LEU A 117 8.71 25.93 1.99
N ALA A 118 9.44 27.04 1.84
CA ALA A 118 10.49 27.49 2.77
C ALA A 118 9.97 27.73 4.19
N ASP A 119 8.73 28.21 4.33
CA ASP A 119 8.11 28.53 5.64
C ASP A 119 7.41 27.32 6.29
N THR A 120 7.75 26.09 5.84
CA THR A 120 7.19 24.84 6.36
C THR A 120 8.27 23.91 6.91
N LYS A 121 7.91 22.70 7.33
CA LYS A 121 8.89 21.66 7.70
C LYS A 121 9.53 20.97 6.51
N PHE A 122 9.26 21.42 5.28
CA PHE A 122 9.80 20.81 4.07
C PHE A 122 11.33 20.83 4.09
N GLY A 123 11.90 19.72 3.69
CA GLY A 123 13.33 19.56 3.49
C GLY A 123 13.62 18.28 2.73
N PHE A 124 14.83 18.17 2.20
CA PHE A 124 15.31 16.93 1.62
C PHE A 124 16.83 16.80 1.78
N ALA A 125 17.29 15.55 1.81
CA ALA A 125 18.70 15.21 1.87
C ALA A 125 19.00 14.02 0.96
N GLU A 126 20.16 14.05 0.32
CA GLU A 126 20.67 12.95 -0.48
C GLU A 126 21.48 11.98 0.40
N HIS A 127 21.19 10.69 0.23
CA HIS A 127 21.96 9.59 0.78
C HIS A 127 22.45 8.71 -0.38
N ASN A 128 23.35 7.78 -0.11
CA ASN A 128 23.91 6.93 -1.18
C ASN A 128 22.84 6.17 -1.98
N ASP A 129 21.87 5.58 -1.30
CA ASP A 129 20.89 4.65 -1.87
C ASP A 129 19.43 5.13 -1.79
N TYR A 130 19.19 6.37 -1.34
CA TYR A 130 17.88 7.01 -1.36
C TYR A 130 18.00 8.55 -1.23
N VAL A 131 16.92 9.23 -1.54
CA VAL A 131 16.69 10.63 -1.14
C VAL A 131 15.67 10.62 -0.01
N GLU A 132 15.96 11.25 1.13
CA GLU A 132 14.95 11.48 2.16
C GLU A 132 14.32 12.85 1.96
N ALA A 133 13.01 12.91 1.92
CA ALA A 133 12.27 14.17 1.86
C ALA A 133 11.24 14.23 2.99
N THR A 134 11.06 15.43 3.55
CA THR A 134 10.08 15.73 4.59
C THR A 134 9.00 16.61 4.00
N CYS A 135 7.73 16.22 4.16
CA CYS A 135 6.59 17.01 3.70
C CYS A 135 6.42 18.29 4.53
N PRO A 136 5.60 19.26 4.11
CA PRO A 136 5.38 20.51 4.82
C PRO A 136 5.01 20.38 6.30
N TRP A 137 4.47 19.25 6.73
CA TRP A 137 4.02 19.02 8.10
C TRP A 137 4.86 18.05 8.91
N GLY A 138 5.87 17.40 8.30
CA GLY A 138 6.83 16.56 8.98
C GLY A 138 6.78 15.07 8.64
N ASN A 139 5.89 14.63 7.75
CA ASN A 139 5.92 13.25 7.24
C ASN A 139 7.18 13.03 6.42
N ARG A 140 7.94 11.98 6.76
CA ARG A 140 9.19 11.62 6.07
C ARG A 140 8.94 10.55 5.02
N VAL A 141 9.52 10.74 3.85
CA VAL A 141 9.51 9.75 2.77
C VAL A 141 10.94 9.44 2.33
N ARG A 142 11.23 8.16 2.12
CA ARG A 142 12.49 7.70 1.51
C ARG A 142 12.21 7.28 0.08
N LEU A 143 12.87 7.94 -0.85
CA LEU A 143 12.69 7.80 -2.28
C LEU A 143 13.86 7.01 -2.84
N HIS A 144 13.57 5.81 -3.33
CA HIS A 144 14.54 4.84 -3.84
C HIS A 144 14.46 4.72 -5.35
N GLU A 145 15.58 4.52 -6.01
CA GLU A 145 15.59 4.03 -7.38
C GLU A 145 15.05 2.59 -7.44
N PRO A 146 14.46 2.16 -8.57
CA PRO A 146 14.10 0.76 -8.77
C PRO A 146 15.28 -0.18 -8.56
N ASP A 147 15.09 -1.19 -7.74
CA ASP A 147 16.06 -2.26 -7.44
C ASP A 147 15.32 -3.59 -7.33
N ALA A 148 15.52 -4.47 -8.30
CA ALA A 148 14.80 -5.72 -8.38
C ALA A 148 15.11 -6.67 -7.20
N THR A 149 16.27 -6.57 -6.57
CA THR A 149 16.63 -7.39 -5.41
C THR A 149 15.98 -6.91 -4.13
N ARG A 150 15.75 -5.61 -3.99
CA ARG A 150 15.13 -5.00 -2.80
C ARG A 150 13.61 -4.87 -2.92
N PHE A 151 13.14 -4.47 -4.10
CA PHE A 151 11.74 -4.06 -4.31
C PHE A 151 11.03 -4.89 -5.38
N GLY A 152 11.65 -5.98 -5.85
CA GLY A 152 11.09 -6.83 -6.89
C GLY A 152 10.83 -6.04 -8.18
N ARG A 153 9.60 -6.09 -8.69
CA ARG A 153 9.22 -5.43 -9.94
C ARG A 153 8.62 -4.03 -9.74
N ILE A 154 8.70 -3.47 -8.53
CA ILE A 154 8.19 -2.12 -8.28
C ILE A 154 9.13 -1.10 -8.93
N VAL A 155 8.63 -0.33 -9.88
CA VAL A 155 9.32 0.81 -10.51
C VAL A 155 8.70 2.14 -10.07
N LEU A 156 7.44 2.11 -9.65
CA LEU A 156 6.73 3.19 -8.95
C LEU A 156 5.76 2.55 -7.96
N GLY A 157 5.88 2.87 -6.67
CA GLY A 157 5.01 2.30 -5.64
C GLY A 157 5.52 2.53 -4.23
N ILE A 158 4.72 2.07 -3.25
CA ILE A 158 5.06 2.06 -1.82
C ILE A 158 5.49 0.64 -1.45
N PRO A 159 6.81 0.35 -1.36
CA PRO A 159 7.30 -0.96 -0.97
C PRO A 159 7.23 -1.21 0.54
N TYR A 160 7.22 -0.15 1.35
CA TYR A 160 7.08 -0.30 2.79
C TYR A 160 6.55 0.97 3.48
N VAL A 161 5.93 0.74 4.64
CA VAL A 161 5.73 1.75 5.66
C VAL A 161 6.48 1.29 6.90
N GLU A 162 7.37 2.11 7.43
CA GLU A 162 8.14 1.83 8.64
C GLU A 162 7.56 2.64 9.80
N PHE A 163 7.31 1.95 10.91
CA PHE A 163 6.87 2.53 12.18
C PHE A 163 7.98 2.39 13.22
N ASP A 164 8.23 3.46 13.95
CA ASP A 164 9.08 3.46 15.12
C ASP A 164 8.26 2.94 16.31
N VAL A 165 8.69 1.83 16.94
CA VAL A 165 7.95 1.16 18.02
C VAL A 165 8.81 1.01 19.28
N PRO A 166 8.21 0.85 20.47
CA PRO A 166 8.97 0.65 21.70
C PRO A 166 9.85 -0.60 21.67
N VAL A 167 11.01 -0.52 22.30
CA VAL A 167 11.96 -1.64 22.45
C VAL A 167 11.27 -2.85 23.09
N GLY A 168 11.52 -4.05 22.57
CA GLY A 168 10.98 -5.33 23.03
C GLY A 168 9.60 -5.69 22.47
N THR A 169 9.04 -4.90 21.52
CA THR A 169 7.69 -5.16 20.97
C THR A 169 7.69 -5.92 19.64
N ALA A 170 8.79 -5.90 18.89
CA ALA A 170 8.83 -6.46 17.53
C ALA A 170 8.41 -7.94 17.46
N LYS A 171 8.83 -8.76 18.42
CA LYS A 171 8.46 -10.19 18.45
C LYS A 171 6.96 -10.39 18.67
N GLY A 172 6.37 -9.63 19.59
CA GLY A 172 4.93 -9.68 19.85
C GLY A 172 4.12 -9.16 18.66
N ILE A 173 4.60 -8.10 18.00
CA ILE A 173 3.99 -7.54 16.78
C ILE A 173 4.01 -8.58 15.65
N ALA A 174 5.15 -9.23 15.37
CA ALA A 174 5.23 -10.28 14.36
C ALA A 174 4.22 -11.40 14.65
N LYS A 175 4.18 -11.93 15.89
CA LYS A 175 3.23 -12.94 16.31
C LYS A 175 1.76 -12.50 16.13
N PHE A 176 1.45 -11.25 16.42
CA PHE A 176 0.12 -10.69 16.21
C PHE A 176 -0.31 -10.78 14.74
N TYR A 177 0.54 -10.32 13.81
CA TYR A 177 0.18 -10.37 12.39
C TYR A 177 0.05 -11.79 11.85
N GLU A 178 0.92 -12.69 12.26
CA GLU A 178 0.84 -14.10 11.86
C GLU A 178 -0.47 -14.74 12.33
N GLN A 179 -0.83 -14.56 13.60
CA GLN A 179 -1.98 -15.26 14.20
C GLN A 179 -3.31 -14.53 13.99
N MET A 180 -3.32 -13.19 14.05
CA MET A 180 -4.57 -12.43 13.94
C MET A 180 -4.94 -12.15 12.49
N ILE A 181 -3.97 -11.78 11.66
CA ILE A 181 -4.22 -11.42 10.25
C ILE A 181 -3.98 -12.60 9.32
N GLY A 182 -3.04 -13.48 9.66
CA GLY A 182 -2.68 -14.64 8.84
C GLY A 182 -1.68 -14.27 7.73
N THR A 183 -0.81 -13.31 8.00
CA THR A 183 0.20 -12.85 7.05
C THR A 183 1.61 -13.14 7.58
N PRO A 184 2.57 -13.54 6.73
CA PRO A 184 3.92 -13.85 7.15
C PRO A 184 4.58 -12.65 7.82
N ALA A 185 5.19 -12.89 8.98
CA ALA A 185 5.95 -11.87 9.70
C ALA A 185 7.22 -12.48 10.29
N THR A 186 8.32 -11.75 10.23
CA THR A 186 9.62 -12.17 10.74
C THR A 186 10.26 -11.07 11.55
N VAL A 187 11.06 -11.43 12.53
CA VAL A 187 11.92 -10.46 13.23
C VAL A 187 13.29 -10.50 12.60
N VAL A 188 13.74 -9.36 12.11
CA VAL A 188 15.07 -9.16 11.51
C VAL A 188 15.91 -8.26 12.41
N ASN A 189 17.19 -8.62 12.53
CA ASN A 189 18.19 -7.84 13.27
C ASN A 189 19.18 -7.30 12.25
N GLY A 190 19.18 -6.01 12.05
CA GLY A 190 20.10 -5.32 11.15
C GLY A 190 20.51 -4.01 11.81
N ASP A 191 20.05 -2.91 11.27
CA ASP A 191 20.14 -1.60 11.92
C ASP A 191 19.00 -1.44 12.96
N GLY A 192 19.01 -2.32 13.98
CA GLY A 192 17.99 -2.46 15.03
C GLY A 192 17.06 -3.66 14.81
N THR A 193 16.34 -4.03 15.89
CA THR A 193 15.34 -5.10 15.87
C THR A 193 14.08 -4.61 15.18
N THR A 194 13.61 -5.33 14.16
CA THR A 194 12.47 -4.93 13.34
C THR A 194 11.55 -6.11 13.06
N ALA A 195 10.26 -5.97 13.35
CA ALA A 195 9.27 -6.89 12.81
C ALA A 195 8.96 -6.50 11.36
N LYS A 196 9.21 -7.42 10.43
CA LYS A 196 8.91 -7.27 9.01
C LYS A 196 7.68 -8.09 8.67
N VAL A 197 6.60 -7.42 8.35
CA VAL A 197 5.28 -8.01 8.05
C VAL A 197 5.00 -7.90 6.56
N THR A 198 4.70 -9.01 5.91
CA THR A 198 4.33 -9.03 4.48
C THR A 198 2.89 -8.54 4.30
N VAL A 199 2.68 -7.49 3.51
CA VAL A 199 1.33 -6.93 3.24
C VAL A 199 1.01 -6.81 1.76
N GLY A 200 1.80 -7.48 0.93
CA GLY A 200 1.64 -7.53 -0.52
C GLY A 200 2.90 -8.05 -1.19
N LYS A 201 2.85 -8.27 -2.49
CA LYS A 201 4.03 -8.71 -3.25
C LYS A 201 5.11 -7.62 -3.19
N THR A 202 6.19 -7.91 -2.47
CA THR A 202 7.29 -6.97 -2.18
C THR A 202 6.84 -5.70 -1.45
N GLN A 203 5.75 -5.79 -0.66
CA GLN A 203 5.28 -4.71 0.20
C GLN A 203 5.28 -5.15 1.67
N TYR A 204 5.74 -4.26 2.56
CA TYR A 204 5.96 -4.59 3.96
C TYR A 204 5.49 -3.47 4.90
N LEU A 205 4.98 -3.85 6.07
CA LEU A 205 4.99 -2.99 7.25
C LEU A 205 6.22 -3.38 8.07
N LEU A 206 7.02 -2.38 8.44
CA LEU A 206 8.23 -2.55 9.22
C LEU A 206 8.01 -1.88 10.59
N PHE A 207 8.14 -2.62 11.67
CA PHE A 207 8.03 -2.10 13.02
C PHE A 207 9.40 -2.15 13.65
N ARG A 208 10.11 -1.02 13.59
CA ARG A 208 11.48 -0.87 14.04
C ARG A 208 11.52 -0.41 15.49
N GLU A 209 12.17 -1.19 16.34
CA GLU A 209 12.34 -0.83 17.74
C GLU A 209 13.26 0.38 17.90
N THR A 210 12.85 1.31 18.79
CA THR A 210 13.62 2.49 19.16
C THR A 210 13.32 2.86 20.61
N ASP A 211 14.31 3.42 21.27
CA ASP A 211 14.21 4.04 22.58
C ASP A 211 13.89 5.55 22.53
N ALA A 212 13.84 6.11 21.30
CA ALA A 212 13.47 7.50 21.11
C ALA A 212 12.01 7.76 21.55
N PRO A 213 11.72 8.88 22.23
CA PRO A 213 10.36 9.25 22.57
C PRO A 213 9.46 9.33 21.33
N GLN A 214 8.30 8.69 21.41
CA GLN A 214 7.33 8.71 20.33
C GLN A 214 6.23 9.73 20.63
N PRO A 215 5.76 10.51 19.61
CA PRO A 215 4.60 11.36 19.79
C PRO A 215 3.34 10.50 19.99
N ASP A 216 2.32 11.13 20.59
CA ASP A 216 1.00 10.53 20.69
C ASP A 216 0.46 10.13 19.30
N TYR A 217 -0.36 9.09 19.28
CA TYR A 217 -1.02 8.66 18.07
C TYR A 217 -2.08 9.69 17.64
N ASP A 218 -2.02 10.11 16.37
CA ASP A 218 -2.84 11.20 15.82
C ASP A 218 -3.85 10.73 14.75
N GLU A 219 -4.20 9.43 14.77
CA GLU A 219 -5.20 8.80 13.92
C GLU A 219 -4.80 8.61 12.44
N HIS A 220 -3.52 8.75 12.10
CA HIS A 220 -3.05 8.29 10.78
C HIS A 220 -3.26 6.78 10.64
N HIS A 221 -3.47 6.29 9.39
CA HIS A 221 -3.72 4.88 9.17
C HIS A 221 -3.11 4.33 7.88
N VAL A 222 -3.08 3.01 7.80
CA VAL A 222 -2.74 2.26 6.59
C VAL A 222 -3.92 1.41 6.15
N GLN A 223 -4.03 1.20 4.83
CA GLN A 223 -5.05 0.32 4.28
C GLN A 223 -4.41 -0.91 3.64
N ILE A 224 -4.94 -2.08 3.97
CA ILE A 224 -4.54 -3.36 3.40
C ILE A 224 -5.72 -4.13 2.82
N TYR A 225 -5.46 -4.82 1.71
CA TYR A 225 -6.39 -5.81 1.17
C TYR A 225 -6.01 -7.22 1.65
N VAL A 226 -7.03 -8.00 2.04
CA VAL A 226 -6.84 -9.37 2.51
C VAL A 226 -7.68 -10.36 1.71
N SER A 227 -7.15 -11.56 1.47
CA SER A 227 -7.84 -12.63 0.74
C SER A 227 -8.91 -13.32 1.59
N SER A 228 -8.60 -13.68 2.83
CA SER A 228 -9.56 -14.15 3.83
C SER A 228 -9.99 -12.98 4.70
N PHE A 229 -11.20 -12.50 4.51
CA PHE A 229 -11.69 -11.27 5.14
C PHE A 229 -12.37 -11.56 6.50
N SER A 230 -13.24 -12.58 6.56
CA SER A 230 -13.99 -12.92 7.77
C SER A 230 -13.14 -13.54 8.86
N GLY A 231 -12.10 -14.32 8.53
CA GLY A 231 -11.26 -14.98 9.51
C GLY A 231 -10.54 -14.03 10.46
N PRO A 232 -9.77 -13.05 9.95
CA PRO A 232 -9.17 -11.99 10.78
C PRO A 232 -10.21 -11.18 11.54
N HIS A 233 -11.33 -10.81 10.92
CA HIS A 233 -12.42 -10.10 11.57
C HIS A 233 -12.92 -10.84 12.82
N GLN A 234 -13.19 -12.14 12.67
CA GLN A 234 -13.65 -12.98 13.80
C GLN A 234 -12.60 -13.00 14.92
N ARG A 235 -11.33 -13.30 14.61
CA ARG A 235 -10.26 -13.37 15.63
C ARG A 235 -10.05 -12.03 16.36
N LEU A 236 -10.10 -10.92 15.64
CA LEU A 236 -10.01 -9.58 16.22
C LEU A 236 -11.24 -9.26 17.07
N GLY A 237 -12.44 -9.61 16.58
CA GLY A 237 -13.71 -9.41 17.29
C GLY A 237 -13.80 -10.19 18.60
N GLU A 238 -13.35 -11.46 18.63
CA GLU A 238 -13.28 -12.28 19.84
C GLU A 238 -12.39 -11.67 20.94
N ARG A 239 -11.47 -10.78 20.56
CA ARG A 239 -10.59 -10.02 21.47
C ARG A 239 -11.02 -8.56 21.71
N GLY A 240 -12.14 -8.13 21.11
CA GLY A 240 -12.62 -6.75 21.23
C GLY A 240 -11.73 -5.72 20.53
N LEU A 241 -10.95 -6.14 19.54
CA LEU A 241 -9.98 -5.28 18.85
C LEU A 241 -10.54 -4.59 17.60
N VAL A 242 -11.69 -5.04 17.06
CA VAL A 242 -12.38 -4.31 15.99
C VAL A 242 -12.94 -3.02 16.57
N ASN A 243 -12.47 -1.88 16.06
CA ASN A 243 -12.87 -0.57 16.58
C ASN A 243 -13.88 0.15 15.70
N ARG A 244 -14.04 -0.30 14.44
CA ARG A 244 -14.99 0.30 13.51
C ARG A 244 -15.45 -0.68 12.44
N GLU A 245 -16.76 -0.68 12.18
CA GLU A 245 -17.41 -1.37 11.10
C GLU A 245 -17.89 -0.33 10.06
N ASP A 246 -17.23 -0.27 8.91
CA ASP A 246 -17.56 0.76 7.91
C ASP A 246 -18.70 0.31 6.97
N ASN A 247 -18.57 -0.90 6.43
CA ASN A 247 -19.54 -1.51 5.50
C ASN A 247 -19.23 -3.01 5.32
N GLN A 248 -19.97 -3.69 4.44
CA GLN A 248 -19.79 -5.13 4.18
C GLN A 248 -18.38 -5.53 3.71
N TYR A 249 -17.62 -4.61 3.15
CA TYR A 249 -16.32 -4.88 2.52
C TYR A 249 -15.13 -4.35 3.32
N GLN A 250 -15.39 -3.66 4.45
CA GLN A 250 -14.37 -2.94 5.19
C GLN A 250 -14.67 -2.88 6.69
N TYR A 251 -13.65 -3.17 7.49
CA TYR A 251 -13.62 -2.92 8.93
C TYR A 251 -12.27 -2.33 9.34
N ARG A 252 -12.17 -1.87 10.59
CA ARG A 252 -10.93 -1.31 11.13
C ARG A 252 -10.58 -1.92 12.48
N PHE A 253 -9.28 -2.04 12.71
CA PHE A 253 -8.70 -2.28 14.03
C PHE A 253 -7.51 -1.37 14.24
N ARG A 254 -7.16 -1.11 15.51
CA ARG A 254 -6.16 -0.11 15.84
C ARG A 254 -5.04 -0.64 16.73
N ASP A 255 -5.38 -1.39 17.76
CA ASP A 255 -4.41 -1.78 18.76
C ASP A 255 -3.77 -3.12 18.44
N ILE A 256 -2.45 -3.16 18.46
CA ILE A 256 -1.64 -4.36 18.38
C ILE A 256 -1.27 -4.73 19.81
N VAL A 257 -1.64 -5.95 20.22
CA VAL A 257 -1.44 -6.45 21.59
C VAL A 257 -0.59 -7.71 21.60
N ASP A 258 0.11 -7.94 22.68
CA ASP A 258 0.75 -9.22 22.94
C ASP A 258 -0.34 -10.28 23.15
N LEU A 259 -0.29 -11.35 22.38
CA LEU A 259 -1.37 -12.34 22.35
C LEU A 259 -1.42 -13.26 23.58
N ASP A 260 -0.31 -13.36 24.32
CA ASP A 260 -0.21 -14.20 25.51
C ASP A 260 -0.63 -13.43 26.78
N THR A 261 -0.29 -12.16 26.84
CA THR A 261 -0.49 -11.34 28.04
C THR A 261 -1.61 -10.31 27.92
N GLY A 262 -2.05 -10.01 26.69
CA GLY A 262 -2.97 -8.90 26.39
C GLY A 262 -2.34 -7.50 26.50
N LYS A 263 -1.05 -7.41 26.78
CA LYS A 263 -0.35 -6.11 26.91
C LYS A 263 -0.37 -5.37 25.58
N HIS A 264 -0.72 -4.08 25.61
CA HIS A 264 -0.63 -3.20 24.44
C HIS A 264 0.83 -3.06 23.99
N LEU A 265 1.07 -3.20 22.69
CA LEU A 265 2.39 -3.10 22.07
C LEU A 265 2.53 -1.84 21.22
N PHE A 266 1.54 -1.56 20.38
CA PHE A 266 1.56 -0.40 19.48
C PHE A 266 0.16 -0.04 19.00
N THR A 267 -0.06 1.22 18.66
CA THR A 267 -1.32 1.70 18.07
C THR A 267 -1.07 2.20 16.65
N ILE A 268 -1.73 1.61 15.69
CA ILE A 268 -1.84 2.07 14.29
C ILE A 268 -3.15 1.55 13.70
N GLU A 269 -4.01 2.41 13.22
CA GLU A 269 -5.27 1.99 12.61
C GLU A 269 -5.01 1.32 11.26
N HIS A 270 -5.61 0.16 11.10
CA HIS A 270 -5.67 -0.60 9.86
C HIS A 270 -7.06 -0.52 9.29
N GLU A 271 -7.16 0.01 8.09
CA GLU A 271 -8.34 -0.15 7.27
C GLU A 271 -8.19 -1.45 6.49
N VAL A 272 -8.96 -2.47 6.87
CA VAL A 272 -8.90 -3.80 6.26
C VAL A 272 -10.02 -3.94 5.25
N ARG A 273 -9.66 -4.24 4.00
CA ARG A 273 -10.61 -4.39 2.90
C ARG A 273 -10.59 -5.79 2.30
N SER A 274 -11.78 -6.25 1.91
CA SER A 274 -11.97 -7.46 1.12
C SER A 274 -11.52 -7.24 -0.34
N LEU A 275 -11.08 -8.31 -1.02
CA LEU A 275 -10.83 -8.29 -2.47
C LEU A 275 -12.10 -8.05 -3.29
N THR A 276 -13.27 -8.18 -2.68
CA THR A 276 -14.56 -7.83 -3.31
C THR A 276 -14.97 -6.38 -3.10
N HIS A 277 -14.13 -5.58 -2.43
CA HIS A 277 -14.35 -4.14 -2.31
C HIS A 277 -14.38 -3.50 -3.70
N PRO A 278 -15.37 -2.64 -4.03
CA PRO A 278 -15.52 -2.08 -5.38
C PRO A 278 -14.27 -1.37 -5.93
N MET A 279 -13.44 -0.82 -5.04
CA MET A 279 -12.22 -0.09 -5.43
C MET A 279 -10.99 -0.99 -5.60
N PHE A 280 -11.09 -2.31 -5.33
CA PHE A 280 -9.94 -3.20 -5.46
C PHE A 280 -9.46 -3.27 -6.92
N LEU A 281 -8.16 -3.01 -7.13
CA LEU A 281 -7.51 -3.00 -8.45
C LEU A 281 -8.23 -2.12 -9.50
N ARG A 282 -8.91 -1.06 -9.08
CA ARG A 282 -9.48 -0.11 -10.03
C ARG A 282 -8.41 0.44 -10.98
N PRO A 283 -8.79 0.77 -12.22
CA PRO A 283 -7.85 1.38 -13.17
C PRO A 283 -7.30 2.71 -12.66
N LEU A 284 -6.08 3.03 -13.05
CA LEU A 284 -5.46 4.34 -12.76
C LEU A 284 -5.78 5.41 -13.81
N VAL A 285 -6.55 5.04 -14.84
CA VAL A 285 -7.04 5.95 -15.89
C VAL A 285 -8.55 5.91 -15.89
N ASN A 286 -9.18 7.05 -15.67
CA ASN A 286 -10.64 7.22 -15.75
C ASN A 286 -11.00 7.89 -17.07
N ARG A 287 -11.70 7.17 -17.94
CA ARG A 287 -12.23 7.68 -19.21
C ARG A 287 -13.72 7.97 -19.13
N ASN A 288 -14.31 7.81 -17.97
CA ASN A 288 -15.71 8.12 -17.71
C ASN A 288 -15.81 9.25 -16.67
N PRO A 289 -16.01 10.51 -17.06
CA PRO A 289 -16.02 11.65 -16.15
C PRO A 289 -17.21 11.64 -15.16
N THR A 290 -18.21 10.78 -15.39
CA THR A 290 -19.33 10.61 -14.47
C THR A 290 -19.04 9.61 -13.35
N GLN A 291 -17.98 8.82 -13.47
CA GLN A 291 -17.59 7.82 -12.49
C GLN A 291 -16.62 8.41 -11.47
N THR A 292 -16.94 8.22 -10.20
CA THR A 292 -16.15 8.66 -9.04
C THR A 292 -15.91 7.48 -8.10
N ALA A 293 -15.17 7.67 -7.03
CA ALA A 293 -15.02 6.65 -5.99
C ALA A 293 -16.34 6.20 -5.36
N ARG A 294 -17.36 7.05 -5.37
CA ARG A 294 -18.67 6.77 -4.76
C ARG A 294 -19.58 5.92 -5.64
N ASN A 295 -19.41 5.99 -6.95
CA ASN A 295 -20.25 5.29 -7.92
C ASN A 295 -19.43 4.41 -8.88
N TYR A 296 -18.20 4.10 -8.51
CA TYR A 296 -17.33 3.24 -9.31
C TYR A 296 -17.94 1.85 -9.51
N ALA A 297 -17.96 1.42 -10.76
CA ALA A 297 -18.31 0.06 -11.14
C ALA A 297 -17.24 -0.47 -12.12
N GLN A 298 -16.68 -1.63 -11.80
CA GLN A 298 -15.64 -2.25 -12.63
C GLN A 298 -16.14 -2.46 -14.06
N GLY A 299 -15.33 -2.10 -15.03
CA GLY A 299 -15.68 -2.19 -16.46
C GLY A 299 -16.43 -0.98 -17.02
N HIS A 300 -16.87 -0.04 -16.16
CA HIS A 300 -17.56 1.18 -16.59
C HIS A 300 -16.62 2.38 -16.76
N ASP A 301 -15.36 2.24 -16.52
CA ASP A 301 -14.33 3.28 -16.62
C ASP A 301 -14.08 3.78 -18.05
N ALA A 302 -14.52 3.01 -19.07
CA ALA A 302 -14.47 3.42 -20.48
C ALA A 302 -15.87 3.59 -21.11
N ALA A 303 -16.94 3.55 -20.33
CA ALA A 303 -18.32 3.55 -20.82
C ALA A 303 -18.68 4.79 -21.66
N VAL A 304 -18.06 5.94 -21.35
CA VAL A 304 -18.28 7.19 -22.11
C VAL A 304 -17.95 7.04 -23.59
N TRP A 305 -16.97 6.21 -23.92
CA TRP A 305 -16.53 6.02 -25.31
C TRP A 305 -17.36 4.97 -26.07
N ALA A 306 -18.06 4.13 -25.34
CA ALA A 306 -18.92 3.10 -25.91
C ALA A 306 -20.40 3.50 -25.97
N MET A 307 -20.76 4.63 -25.36
CA MET A 307 -22.15 5.11 -25.37
C MET A 307 -22.43 5.99 -26.58
N ASP A 308 -23.63 5.81 -27.13
CA ASP A 308 -24.17 6.70 -28.14
C ASP A 308 -24.13 8.15 -27.61
N PRO A 309 -23.56 9.11 -28.37
CA PRO A 309 -23.54 10.51 -27.99
C PRO A 309 -24.92 11.11 -27.62
N GLN A 310 -26.01 10.53 -28.13
CA GLN A 310 -27.36 10.92 -27.79
C GLN A 310 -27.75 10.62 -26.34
N HIS A 311 -27.03 9.75 -25.64
CA HIS A 311 -27.21 9.49 -24.20
C HIS A 311 -26.54 10.52 -23.30
N PHE A 312 -25.71 11.38 -23.85
CA PHE A 312 -25.04 12.50 -23.18
C PHE A 312 -25.67 13.83 -23.61
N ASP A 313 -26.94 13.97 -23.33
CA ASP A 313 -27.53 15.30 -23.33
C ASP A 313 -26.82 16.14 -22.23
N ASP A 314 -26.46 17.36 -22.58
CA ASP A 314 -25.78 18.34 -21.72
C ASP A 314 -26.48 18.53 -20.35
N GLN A 315 -27.78 18.31 -20.27
CA GLN A 315 -28.53 18.39 -19.03
C GLN A 315 -28.24 17.20 -18.09
N GLN A 316 -27.99 16.01 -18.60
CA GLN A 316 -27.64 14.85 -17.77
C GLN A 316 -26.20 14.97 -17.23
N LEU A 317 -25.28 15.49 -18.02
CA LEU A 317 -23.92 15.78 -17.58
C LEU A 317 -23.92 16.85 -16.47
N ARG A 318 -24.70 17.91 -16.63
CA ARG A 318 -24.83 18.99 -15.61
C ARG A 318 -25.49 18.53 -14.32
N ARG A 319 -26.51 17.66 -14.39
CA ARG A 319 -27.19 17.10 -13.19
C ARG A 319 -26.34 16.09 -12.42
N ARG A 320 -25.33 15.49 -13.05
CA ARG A 320 -24.42 14.54 -12.42
C ARG A 320 -23.11 15.17 -11.95
N ALA A 321 -22.83 16.40 -12.36
CA ALA A 321 -21.69 17.19 -11.92
C ALA A 321 -22.02 18.07 -10.69
N MET A 322 -23.28 18.13 -10.29
CA MET A 322 -23.76 18.69 -9.01
C MET A 322 -23.96 17.59 -7.96
#